data_50d276b2f47acb4c356c0cb3973b1e26
#
_entry.id   50d276b2f47acb4c356c0cb3973b1e26
#
_cell.length_a   1.000
_cell.length_b   1.000
_cell.length_c   1.000
_cell.angle_alpha   90.00
_cell.angle_beta   90.00
_cell.angle_gamma   90.00
#
_symmetry.space_group_name_H-M   'P 1'
#
loop_
_entity.id
_entity.type
_entity.pdbx_description
1 polymer ?
#
loop_
_entity_poly.entity_id
_entity_poly.type
_entity_poly.pdbx_seq_one_letter_code
_entity_poly.pdbx_strand_id
1 'polypeptide(L)'
;MSGRQVAQGNAIIEKMGLENVRLEEKDILTVDESFGKFDYIIVHGIWSRVPDAVKDKIFSICRNNLTEYGIAYISYNVYPGWKRQEQLRDIMQFAGRDALGEPLEARTRKGLDAIKALAEILENDKGLGGGKLPAIQKILNHNTYYVAHEYMEIFNDPIYVNGFIEWANRHRLAYIRDTDLHVSFVSWMAEHTRERILALAGGDYIAKEF
;
A
#
# COMPACT_ATOMS: atom_id res chain seq x y z
N MET A 1 -2.41 -9.31 -13.75
CA MET A 1 -3.66 -8.69 -14.28
C MET A 1 -4.42 -9.77 -15.03
N SER A 2 -5.75 -9.79 -14.97
CA SER A 2 -6.54 -10.73 -15.76
C SER A 2 -6.60 -10.29 -17.23
N GLY A 3 -6.68 -11.24 -18.19
CA GLY A 3 -6.78 -10.92 -19.61
C GLY A 3 -7.95 -9.98 -19.95
N ARG A 4 -9.06 -10.07 -19.20
CA ARG A 4 -10.19 -9.15 -19.34
C ARG A 4 -9.82 -7.70 -19.02
N GLN A 5 -9.07 -7.47 -17.94
CA GLN A 5 -8.61 -6.12 -17.56
C GLN A 5 -7.63 -5.56 -18.58
N VAL A 6 -6.73 -6.41 -19.09
CA VAL A 6 -5.78 -6.02 -20.14
C VAL A 6 -6.52 -5.64 -21.43
N ALA A 7 -7.49 -6.44 -21.86
CA ALA A 7 -8.29 -6.14 -23.07
C ALA A 7 -9.07 -4.83 -22.92
N GLN A 8 -9.71 -4.60 -21.79
CA GLN A 8 -10.43 -3.35 -21.51
C GLN A 8 -9.50 -2.12 -21.50
N GLY A 9 -8.33 -2.27 -20.86
CA GLY A 9 -7.34 -1.19 -20.81
C GLY A 9 -6.77 -0.86 -22.19
N ASN A 10 -6.43 -1.87 -23.00
CA ASN A 10 -5.92 -1.65 -24.35
C ASN A 10 -6.97 -0.97 -25.25
N ALA A 11 -8.26 -1.33 -25.12
CA ALA A 11 -9.33 -0.63 -25.84
C ALA A 11 -9.46 0.86 -25.45
N ILE A 12 -9.17 1.21 -24.19
CA ILE A 12 -9.12 2.61 -23.73
C ILE A 12 -7.90 3.32 -24.32
N ILE A 13 -6.72 2.70 -24.31
CA ILE A 13 -5.47 3.21 -24.87
C ILE A 13 -5.67 3.54 -26.35
N GLU A 14 -6.24 2.62 -27.11
CA GLU A 14 -6.55 2.80 -28.52
C GLU A 14 -7.53 3.97 -28.75
N LYS A 15 -8.62 4.03 -27.98
CA LYS A 15 -9.59 5.13 -28.04
C LYS A 15 -8.99 6.49 -27.72
N MET A 16 -7.97 6.54 -26.88
CA MET A 16 -7.24 7.75 -26.52
C MET A 16 -6.15 8.12 -27.55
N GLY A 17 -5.87 7.27 -28.53
CA GLY A 17 -4.80 7.46 -29.51
C GLY A 17 -3.38 7.42 -28.92
N LEU A 18 -3.18 6.66 -27.83
CA LEU A 18 -1.86 6.55 -27.20
C LEU A 18 -1.04 5.44 -27.87
N GLU A 19 0.09 5.81 -28.48
CA GLU A 19 0.98 4.87 -29.16
C GLU A 19 2.15 4.37 -28.29
N ASN A 20 2.42 5.06 -27.19
CA ASN A 20 3.57 4.79 -26.30
C ASN A 20 3.19 4.01 -25.02
N VAL A 21 1.97 3.49 -24.94
CA VAL A 21 1.47 2.71 -23.79
C VAL A 21 0.89 1.40 -24.28
N ARG A 22 1.21 0.32 -23.60
CA ARG A 22 0.60 -0.99 -23.82
C ARG A 22 0.44 -1.74 -22.50
N LEU A 23 -0.60 -2.57 -22.41
CA LEU A 23 -0.82 -3.48 -21.29
C LEU A 23 -0.57 -4.91 -21.75
N GLU A 24 0.16 -5.66 -20.95
CA GLU A 24 0.46 -7.07 -21.20
C GLU A 24 -0.14 -7.94 -20.09
N GLU A 25 -0.76 -9.05 -20.48
CA GLU A 25 -1.12 -10.11 -19.55
C GLU A 25 0.12 -10.97 -19.30
N LYS A 26 0.69 -10.84 -18.09
CA LYS A 26 1.90 -11.56 -17.73
C LYS A 26 1.90 -11.90 -16.24
N ASP A 27 2.39 -13.10 -15.92
CA ASP A 27 2.70 -13.44 -14.54
C ASP A 27 4.00 -12.73 -14.14
N ILE A 28 3.95 -11.94 -13.07
CA ILE A 28 5.11 -11.20 -12.59
C ILE A 28 6.28 -12.12 -12.23
N LEU A 29 6.01 -13.35 -11.79
CA LEU A 29 7.04 -14.33 -11.47
C LEU A 29 7.88 -14.75 -12.69
N THR A 30 7.36 -14.56 -13.90
CA THR A 30 8.05 -14.89 -15.16
C THR A 30 8.82 -13.72 -15.76
N VAL A 31 8.71 -12.52 -15.20
CA VAL A 31 9.46 -11.35 -15.67
C VAL A 31 10.94 -11.50 -15.33
N ASP A 32 11.82 -11.40 -16.31
CA ASP A 32 13.26 -11.49 -16.17
C ASP A 32 13.98 -10.34 -16.89
N GLU A 33 15.30 -10.42 -17.01
CA GLU A 33 16.14 -9.40 -17.64
C GLU A 33 15.82 -9.17 -19.13
N SER A 34 15.26 -10.17 -19.82
CA SER A 34 14.86 -10.06 -21.22
C SER A 34 13.72 -9.08 -21.46
N PHE A 35 13.01 -8.71 -20.37
CA PHE A 35 11.94 -7.71 -20.43
C PHE A 35 12.44 -6.29 -20.72
N GLY A 36 13.75 -6.04 -20.56
CA GLY A 36 14.43 -4.80 -20.91
C GLY A 36 14.91 -3.99 -19.71
N LYS A 37 15.49 -2.82 -19.99
CA LYS A 37 15.98 -1.86 -18.99
C LYS A 37 15.09 -0.63 -18.97
N PHE A 38 14.82 -0.12 -17.76
CA PHE A 38 13.92 1.00 -17.52
C PHE A 38 14.55 2.02 -16.58
N ASP A 39 14.32 3.29 -16.84
CA ASP A 39 14.73 4.37 -15.94
C ASP A 39 13.79 4.47 -14.72
N TYR A 40 12.54 4.04 -14.88
CA TYR A 40 11.55 4.03 -13.80
C TYR A 40 10.80 2.69 -13.77
N ILE A 41 10.71 2.11 -12.57
CA ILE A 41 9.83 0.97 -12.28
C ILE A 41 8.87 1.40 -11.18
N ILE A 42 7.56 1.35 -11.47
CA ILE A 42 6.51 1.80 -10.55
C ILE A 42 5.67 0.61 -10.10
N VAL A 43 5.65 0.37 -8.79
CA VAL A 43 4.84 -0.66 -8.13
C VAL A 43 3.94 0.03 -7.11
N HIS A 44 2.73 0.39 -7.53
CA HIS A 44 1.80 1.13 -6.69
C HIS A 44 0.63 0.26 -6.22
N GLY A 45 0.42 0.22 -4.90
CA GLY A 45 -0.70 -0.48 -4.26
C GLY A 45 -0.64 -2.01 -4.35
N ILE A 46 0.54 -2.61 -4.59
CA ILE A 46 0.70 -4.05 -4.82
C ILE A 46 1.50 -4.71 -3.70
N TRP A 47 2.63 -4.15 -3.30
CA TRP A 47 3.65 -4.83 -2.51
C TRP A 47 3.11 -5.44 -1.21
N SER A 48 2.31 -4.72 -0.44
CA SER A 48 1.71 -5.23 0.81
C SER A 48 0.55 -6.22 0.59
N ARG A 49 0.15 -6.46 -0.65
CA ARG A 49 -1.04 -7.28 -0.99
C ARG A 49 -0.71 -8.56 -1.74
N VAL A 50 0.54 -8.92 -1.76
CA VAL A 50 1.02 -10.11 -2.45
C VAL A 50 1.85 -10.99 -1.52
N PRO A 51 1.95 -12.31 -1.80
CA PRO A 51 2.80 -13.21 -1.03
C PRO A 51 4.29 -12.83 -1.11
N ASP A 52 5.08 -13.26 -0.14
CA ASP A 52 6.51 -12.94 -0.03
C ASP A 52 7.31 -13.30 -1.27
N ALA A 53 7.01 -14.43 -1.91
CA ALA A 53 7.67 -14.80 -3.17
C ALA A 53 7.47 -13.75 -4.29
N VAL A 54 6.31 -13.09 -4.34
CA VAL A 54 6.03 -12.00 -5.29
C VAL A 54 6.72 -10.71 -4.85
N LYS A 55 6.75 -10.41 -3.54
CA LYS A 55 7.49 -9.27 -3.00
C LYS A 55 8.98 -9.36 -3.34
N ASP A 56 9.56 -10.53 -3.15
CA ASP A 56 10.95 -10.82 -3.48
C ASP A 56 11.22 -10.68 -4.99
N LYS A 57 10.29 -11.19 -5.81
CA LYS A 57 10.37 -11.05 -7.27
C LYS A 57 10.30 -9.59 -7.73
N ILE A 58 9.49 -8.74 -7.09
CA ILE A 58 9.43 -7.31 -7.38
C ILE A 58 10.80 -6.66 -7.19
N PHE A 59 11.48 -6.91 -6.06
CA PHE A 59 12.82 -6.39 -5.84
C PHE A 59 13.84 -6.96 -6.83
N SER A 60 13.76 -8.25 -7.17
CA SER A 60 14.59 -8.87 -8.21
C SER A 60 14.40 -8.18 -9.56
N ILE A 61 13.16 -7.89 -9.96
CA ILE A 61 12.86 -7.15 -11.20
C ILE A 61 13.47 -5.74 -11.12
N CYS A 62 13.30 -5.01 -10.03
CA CYS A 62 13.90 -3.70 -9.85
C CYS A 62 15.42 -3.78 -10.00
N ARG A 63 16.08 -4.76 -9.37
CA ARG A 63 17.53 -4.96 -9.49
C ARG A 63 17.98 -5.27 -10.91
N ASN A 64 17.25 -6.14 -11.61
CA ASN A 64 17.70 -6.69 -12.89
C ASN A 64 17.25 -5.84 -14.08
N ASN A 65 16.20 -5.03 -13.94
CA ASN A 65 15.60 -4.31 -15.05
C ASN A 65 15.71 -2.78 -14.94
N LEU A 66 16.22 -2.21 -13.84
CA LEU A 66 16.59 -0.80 -13.80
C LEU A 66 17.87 -0.53 -14.61
N THR A 67 17.95 0.65 -15.21
CA THR A 67 19.21 1.22 -15.71
C THR A 67 20.12 1.58 -14.53
N GLU A 68 21.38 1.95 -14.81
CA GLU A 68 22.38 2.27 -13.78
C GLU A 68 21.91 3.37 -12.81
N TYR A 69 21.18 4.37 -13.32
CA TYR A 69 20.64 5.49 -12.54
C TYR A 69 19.11 5.41 -12.41
N GLY A 70 18.53 4.25 -12.70
CA GLY A 70 17.10 4.04 -12.65
C GLY A 70 16.55 4.05 -11.22
N ILE A 71 15.29 4.45 -11.07
CA ILE A 71 14.60 4.57 -9.79
C ILE A 71 13.38 3.65 -9.75
N ALA A 72 13.27 2.88 -8.67
CA ALA A 72 12.05 2.15 -8.35
C ALA A 72 11.19 2.95 -7.36
N TYR A 73 9.91 3.13 -7.69
CA TYR A 73 8.90 3.60 -6.76
C TYR A 73 8.04 2.41 -6.32
N ILE A 74 8.05 2.10 -5.03
CA ILE A 74 7.28 0.99 -4.47
C ILE A 74 6.45 1.54 -3.32
N SER A 75 5.11 1.56 -3.45
CA SER A 75 4.25 1.91 -2.34
C SER A 75 3.89 0.66 -1.52
N TYR A 76 3.86 0.82 -0.21
CA TYR A 76 3.52 -0.25 0.73
C TYR A 76 2.82 0.31 1.97
N ASN A 77 2.12 -0.54 2.69
CA ASN A 77 1.49 -0.19 3.94
C ASN A 77 2.54 -0.23 5.06
N VAL A 78 2.72 0.87 5.79
CA VAL A 78 3.81 1.05 6.75
C VAL A 78 3.31 1.09 8.19
N TYR A 79 3.98 0.34 9.07
CA TYR A 79 3.83 0.47 10.52
C TYR A 79 4.70 1.62 11.08
N PRO A 80 4.27 2.30 12.16
CA PRO A 80 3.07 2.05 12.99
C PRO A 80 1.78 2.66 12.43
N GLY A 81 1.84 3.50 11.40
CA GLY A 81 0.67 4.22 10.87
C GLY A 81 -0.51 3.32 10.51
N TRP A 82 -0.23 2.14 9.92
CA TRP A 82 -1.25 1.19 9.52
C TRP A 82 -1.99 0.51 10.68
N LYS A 83 -1.46 0.53 11.91
CA LYS A 83 -2.10 -0.11 13.09
C LYS A 83 -3.53 0.38 13.37
N ARG A 84 -3.83 1.63 13.04
CA ARG A 84 -5.18 2.18 13.21
C ARG A 84 -6.18 1.58 12.20
N GLN A 85 -5.75 1.41 10.96
CA GLN A 85 -6.56 0.81 9.90
C GLN A 85 -6.73 -0.69 10.11
N GLU A 86 -5.71 -1.36 10.62
CA GLU A 86 -5.71 -2.79 10.90
C GLU A 86 -6.84 -3.19 11.86
N GLN A 87 -7.06 -2.44 12.92
CA GLN A 87 -8.18 -2.69 13.86
C GLN A 87 -9.55 -2.64 13.16
N LEU A 88 -9.76 -1.68 12.27
CA LEU A 88 -11.02 -1.57 11.54
C LEU A 88 -11.14 -2.66 10.47
N ARG A 89 -10.04 -2.99 9.82
CA ARG A 89 -9.94 -4.11 8.89
C ARG A 89 -10.32 -5.42 9.56
N ASP A 90 -9.81 -5.70 10.76
CA ASP A 90 -10.13 -6.93 11.50
C ASP A 90 -11.63 -7.04 11.81
N ILE A 91 -12.27 -5.94 12.20
CA ILE A 91 -13.72 -5.89 12.41
C ILE A 91 -14.47 -6.21 11.11
N MET A 92 -14.06 -5.61 9.99
CA MET A 92 -14.69 -5.81 8.69
C MET A 92 -14.49 -7.26 8.19
N GLN A 93 -13.28 -7.80 8.31
CA GLN A 93 -12.98 -9.19 7.96
C GLN A 93 -13.78 -10.18 8.81
N PHE A 94 -13.88 -9.93 10.11
CA PHE A 94 -14.70 -10.75 11.00
C PHE A 94 -16.18 -10.73 10.61
N ALA A 95 -16.73 -9.56 10.29
CA ALA A 95 -18.11 -9.44 9.84
C ALA A 95 -18.38 -10.14 8.50
N GLY A 96 -17.37 -10.15 7.62
CA GLY A 96 -17.45 -10.82 6.30
C GLY A 96 -17.06 -12.29 6.30
N ARG A 97 -16.67 -12.89 7.45
CA ARG A 97 -16.12 -14.27 7.50
C ARG A 97 -17.05 -15.35 6.97
N ASP A 98 -18.34 -15.22 7.18
CA ASP A 98 -19.34 -16.21 6.73
C ASP A 98 -19.61 -16.14 5.22
N ALA A 99 -19.02 -15.15 4.53
CA ALA A 99 -19.12 -14.94 3.09
C ALA A 99 -17.79 -15.20 2.37
N LEU A 100 -16.89 -16.00 2.93
CA LEU A 100 -15.56 -16.27 2.35
C LEU A 100 -15.63 -16.97 0.97
N GLY A 101 -16.70 -17.68 0.65
CA GLY A 101 -16.94 -18.27 -0.67
C GLY A 101 -17.71 -17.37 -1.65
N GLU A 102 -18.15 -16.19 -1.21
CA GLU A 102 -18.91 -15.24 -2.02
C GLU A 102 -18.00 -14.23 -2.73
N PRO A 103 -18.51 -13.51 -3.75
CA PRO A 103 -17.79 -12.40 -4.36
C PRO A 103 -17.33 -11.36 -3.34
N LEU A 104 -16.18 -10.72 -3.61
CA LEU A 104 -15.56 -9.74 -2.72
C LEU A 104 -16.52 -8.60 -2.33
N GLU A 105 -17.41 -8.21 -3.24
CA GLU A 105 -18.43 -7.18 -3.02
C GLU A 105 -19.43 -7.56 -1.91
N ALA A 106 -19.83 -8.82 -1.81
CA ALA A 106 -20.74 -9.31 -0.78
C ALA A 106 -20.07 -9.26 0.60
N ARG A 107 -18.83 -9.70 0.69
CA ARG A 107 -18.01 -9.58 1.91
C ARG A 107 -17.80 -8.12 2.32
N THR A 108 -17.51 -7.26 1.35
CA THR A 108 -17.30 -5.82 1.59
C THR A 108 -18.54 -5.17 2.15
N ARG A 109 -19.72 -5.54 1.66
CA ARG A 109 -20.99 -5.04 2.15
C ARG A 109 -21.20 -5.36 3.63
N LYS A 110 -20.99 -6.63 4.02
CA LYS A 110 -21.06 -7.06 5.43
C LYS A 110 -20.06 -6.29 6.32
N GLY A 111 -18.83 -6.10 5.83
CA GLY A 111 -17.81 -5.29 6.52
C GLY A 111 -18.23 -3.83 6.70
N LEU A 112 -18.77 -3.20 5.66
CA LEU A 112 -19.29 -1.84 5.73
C LEU A 112 -20.47 -1.69 6.67
N ASP A 113 -21.39 -2.67 6.70
CA ASP A 113 -22.53 -2.64 7.62
C ASP A 113 -22.07 -2.71 9.08
N ALA A 114 -21.05 -3.53 9.38
CA ALA A 114 -20.46 -3.59 10.71
C ALA A 114 -19.77 -2.26 11.11
N ILE A 115 -19.08 -1.61 10.19
CA ILE A 115 -18.42 -0.30 10.43
C ILE A 115 -19.45 0.80 10.63
N LYS A 116 -20.59 0.78 9.92
CA LYS A 116 -21.71 1.72 10.13
C LYS A 116 -22.32 1.54 11.51
N ALA A 117 -22.63 0.30 11.91
CA ALA A 117 -23.16 0.00 13.23
C ALA A 117 -22.17 0.45 14.34
N LEU A 118 -20.88 0.25 14.14
CA LEU A 118 -19.87 0.73 15.09
C LEU A 118 -19.85 2.27 15.17
N ALA A 119 -19.99 2.98 14.04
CA ALA A 119 -20.09 4.44 14.03
C ALA A 119 -21.28 4.92 14.87
N GLU A 120 -22.47 4.34 14.67
CA GLU A 120 -23.68 4.67 15.42
C GLU A 120 -23.52 4.45 16.94
N ILE A 121 -22.87 3.35 17.33
CA ILE A 121 -22.57 3.07 18.76
C ILE A 121 -21.65 4.16 19.32
N LEU A 122 -20.57 4.51 18.63
CA LEU A 122 -19.59 5.48 19.10
C LEU A 122 -20.10 6.93 19.10
N GLU A 123 -21.07 7.25 18.25
CA GLU A 123 -21.75 8.55 18.25
C GLU A 123 -22.65 8.71 19.47
N ASN A 124 -23.31 7.62 19.86
CA ASN A 124 -24.23 7.61 21.00
C ASN A 124 -23.54 7.42 22.36
N ASP A 125 -22.37 6.81 22.40
CA ASP A 125 -21.60 6.58 23.62
C ASP A 125 -20.16 7.12 23.50
N LYS A 126 -19.99 8.38 23.92
CA LYS A 126 -18.68 9.07 23.88
C LYS A 126 -17.61 8.44 24.79
N GLY A 127 -18.02 7.58 25.75
CA GLY A 127 -17.10 6.85 26.64
C GLY A 127 -16.37 5.68 25.95
N LEU A 128 -16.91 5.14 24.85
CA LEU A 128 -16.38 3.95 24.17
C LEU A 128 -15.29 4.24 23.13
N GLY A 129 -14.68 5.40 23.13
CA GLY A 129 -13.50 5.65 22.31
C GLY A 129 -13.75 6.45 21.03
N GLY A 130 -14.31 7.65 21.17
CA GLY A 130 -14.59 8.60 20.08
C GLY A 130 -13.41 8.94 19.17
N GLY A 131 -12.18 8.60 19.55
CA GLY A 131 -10.99 8.76 18.71
C GLY A 131 -10.95 7.88 17.46
N LYS A 132 -11.81 6.85 17.35
CA LYS A 132 -11.93 5.99 16.17
C LYS A 132 -12.89 6.53 15.11
N LEU A 133 -13.81 7.41 15.50
CA LEU A 133 -14.87 7.90 14.62
C LEU A 133 -14.35 8.57 13.33
N PRO A 134 -13.31 9.41 13.35
CA PRO A 134 -12.77 9.99 12.12
C PRO A 134 -12.22 8.96 11.14
N ALA A 135 -11.60 7.89 11.63
CA ALA A 135 -11.09 6.80 10.78
C ALA A 135 -12.24 5.99 10.16
N ILE A 136 -13.29 5.73 10.91
CA ILE A 136 -14.51 5.07 10.44
C ILE A 136 -15.18 5.92 9.36
N GLN A 137 -15.39 7.21 9.60
CA GLN A 137 -15.98 8.14 8.65
C GLN A 137 -15.17 8.20 7.35
N LYS A 138 -13.83 8.16 7.45
CA LYS A 138 -12.96 8.08 6.27
C LYS A 138 -13.25 6.83 5.43
N ILE A 139 -13.41 5.66 6.04
CA ILE A 139 -13.76 4.41 5.33
C ILE A 139 -15.13 4.55 4.64
N LEU A 140 -16.13 5.06 5.36
CA LEU A 140 -17.50 5.21 4.85
C LEU A 140 -17.63 6.21 3.69
N ASN A 141 -16.70 7.16 3.60
CA ASN A 141 -16.65 8.15 2.51
C ASN A 141 -15.94 7.64 1.24
N HIS A 142 -15.25 6.51 1.30
CA HIS A 142 -14.65 5.90 0.12
C HIS A 142 -15.68 5.10 -0.68
N ASN A 143 -15.44 4.97 -2.00
CA ASN A 143 -16.24 4.08 -2.82
C ASN A 143 -16.02 2.60 -2.43
N THR A 144 -17.03 1.78 -2.65
CA THR A 144 -17.00 0.35 -2.26
C THR A 144 -15.85 -0.42 -2.90
N TYR A 145 -15.45 -0.07 -4.12
CA TYR A 145 -14.32 -0.70 -4.82
C TYR A 145 -13.01 -0.48 -4.06
N TYR A 146 -12.74 0.76 -3.65
CA TYR A 146 -11.57 1.09 -2.84
C TYR A 146 -11.58 0.33 -1.51
N VAL A 147 -12.73 0.33 -0.81
CA VAL A 147 -12.88 -0.37 0.47
C VAL A 147 -12.66 -1.87 0.32
N ALA A 148 -13.19 -2.47 -0.75
CA ALA A 148 -12.99 -3.88 -1.05
C ALA A 148 -11.50 -4.23 -1.15
N HIS A 149 -10.76 -3.48 -1.94
CA HIS A 149 -9.33 -3.75 -2.17
C HIS A 149 -8.43 -3.33 -1.00
N GLU A 150 -8.80 -2.31 -0.23
CA GLU A 150 -8.00 -1.84 0.89
C GLU A 150 -8.19 -2.68 2.15
N TYR A 151 -9.44 -3.06 2.46
CA TYR A 151 -9.80 -3.66 3.75
C TYR A 151 -10.24 -5.11 3.66
N MET A 152 -10.69 -5.61 2.49
CA MET A 152 -11.30 -6.94 2.38
C MET A 152 -10.46 -7.95 1.61
N GLU A 153 -9.34 -7.54 0.98
CA GLU A 153 -8.39 -8.49 0.38
C GLU A 153 -7.79 -9.42 1.43
N ILE A 154 -7.46 -10.66 1.02
CA ILE A 154 -6.90 -11.68 1.91
C ILE A 154 -5.51 -11.25 2.40
N PHE A 155 -4.66 -10.84 1.46
CA PHE A 155 -3.33 -10.36 1.77
C PHE A 155 -3.35 -8.87 2.08
N ASN A 156 -2.85 -8.53 3.25
CA ASN A 156 -2.45 -7.18 3.61
C ASN A 156 -1.37 -7.33 4.69
N ASP A 157 -0.13 -7.10 4.31
CA ASP A 157 1.05 -7.33 5.11
C ASP A 157 1.86 -6.03 5.22
N PRO A 158 1.48 -5.16 6.16
CA PRO A 158 2.23 -3.95 6.45
C PRO A 158 3.58 -4.28 7.10
N ILE A 159 4.58 -3.46 6.83
CA ILE A 159 5.93 -3.64 7.36
C ILE A 159 6.47 -2.33 7.92
N TYR A 160 7.41 -2.40 8.86
CA TYR A 160 8.18 -1.23 9.28
C TYR A 160 9.18 -0.80 8.20
N VAL A 161 9.49 0.49 8.13
CA VAL A 161 10.39 1.05 7.10
C VAL A 161 11.77 0.37 7.10
N ASN A 162 12.34 0.09 8.26
CA ASN A 162 13.62 -0.62 8.37
C ASN A 162 13.55 -2.04 7.77
N GLY A 163 12.48 -2.80 8.04
CA GLY A 163 12.29 -4.13 7.44
C GLY A 163 12.14 -4.08 5.91
N PHE A 164 11.45 -3.06 5.38
CA PHE A 164 11.36 -2.84 3.94
C PHE A 164 12.74 -2.54 3.33
N ILE A 165 13.52 -1.67 3.97
CA ILE A 165 14.88 -1.31 3.55
C ILE A 165 15.82 -2.52 3.60
N GLU A 166 15.75 -3.33 4.65
CA GLU A 166 16.51 -4.58 4.75
C GLU A 166 16.21 -5.52 3.59
N TRP A 167 14.93 -5.63 3.22
CA TRP A 167 14.53 -6.45 2.07
C TRP A 167 15.08 -5.90 0.75
N ALA A 168 14.99 -4.59 0.51
CA ALA A 168 15.58 -3.95 -0.65
C ALA A 168 17.11 -4.15 -0.72
N ASN A 169 17.79 -4.04 0.43
CA ASN A 169 19.24 -4.23 0.54
C ASN A 169 19.68 -5.66 0.17
N ARG A 170 18.89 -6.70 0.46
CA ARG A 170 19.18 -8.09 0.02
C ARG A 170 19.27 -8.18 -1.50
N HIS A 171 18.53 -7.34 -2.22
CA HIS A 171 18.57 -7.22 -3.68
C HIS A 171 19.54 -6.14 -4.19
N ARG A 172 20.42 -5.61 -3.32
CA ARG A 172 21.40 -4.56 -3.67
C ARG A 172 20.74 -3.29 -4.22
N LEU A 173 19.57 -2.96 -3.70
CA LEU A 173 18.88 -1.70 -3.93
C LEU A 173 19.08 -0.79 -2.71
N ALA A 174 19.40 0.46 -2.94
CA ALA A 174 19.55 1.45 -1.89
C ALA A 174 18.24 2.24 -1.71
N TYR A 175 17.82 2.40 -0.46
CA TYR A 175 16.72 3.30 -0.14
C TYR A 175 17.16 4.76 -0.31
N ILE A 176 16.38 5.55 -1.03
CA ILE A 176 16.64 6.96 -1.24
C ILE A 176 15.85 7.79 -0.23
N ARG A 177 14.52 7.69 -0.27
CA ARG A 177 13.59 8.43 0.60
C ARG A 177 12.14 8.08 0.33
N ASP A 178 11.23 8.60 1.16
CA ASP A 178 9.81 8.67 0.85
C ASP A 178 9.55 9.70 -0.27
N THR A 179 8.47 9.52 -1.02
CA THR A 179 8.04 10.49 -2.05
C THR A 179 7.45 11.75 -1.46
N ASP A 180 6.89 11.68 -0.24
CA ASP A 180 6.51 12.86 0.52
C ASP A 180 7.74 13.42 1.25
N LEU A 181 8.22 14.56 0.74
CA LEU A 181 9.40 15.23 1.29
C LEU A 181 9.22 15.66 2.75
N HIS A 182 7.99 15.94 3.18
CA HIS A 182 7.69 16.30 4.57
C HIS A 182 7.93 15.15 5.54
N VAL A 183 7.81 13.91 5.08
CA VAL A 183 8.13 12.71 5.87
C VAL A 183 9.64 12.51 5.94
N SER A 184 10.33 12.59 4.81
CA SER A 184 11.77 12.33 4.74
C SER A 184 12.66 13.46 5.30
N PHE A 185 12.18 14.70 5.29
CA PHE A 185 12.99 15.85 5.71
C PHE A 185 12.40 16.54 6.94
N VAL A 186 12.93 16.23 8.10
CA VAL A 186 12.58 16.89 9.38
C VAL A 186 12.85 18.41 9.37
N SER A 187 13.60 18.92 8.40
CA SER A 187 13.86 20.37 8.23
C SER A 187 12.61 21.21 7.97
N TRP A 188 11.51 20.59 7.52
CA TRP A 188 10.21 21.24 7.32
C TRP A 188 9.39 21.37 8.61
N MET A 189 9.81 20.68 9.67
CA MET A 189 9.12 20.69 10.96
C MET A 189 9.53 21.92 11.78
N ALA A 190 8.67 22.29 12.75
CA ALA A 190 9.02 23.30 13.74
C ALA A 190 10.31 22.92 14.48
N GLU A 191 11.17 23.90 14.78
CA GLU A 191 12.50 23.69 15.32
C GLU A 191 12.53 22.76 16.54
N HIS A 192 11.69 23.02 17.54
CA HIS A 192 11.61 22.19 18.74
C HIS A 192 11.22 20.72 18.45
N THR A 193 10.38 20.49 17.46
CA THR A 193 9.97 19.12 17.04
C THR A 193 11.14 18.43 16.34
N ARG A 194 11.80 19.13 15.43
CA ARG A 194 12.97 18.64 14.70
C ARG A 194 14.09 18.24 15.65
N GLU A 195 14.44 19.10 16.61
CA GLU A 195 15.49 18.83 17.59
C GLU A 195 15.19 17.57 18.40
N ARG A 196 13.94 17.38 18.84
CA ARG A 196 13.55 16.20 19.59
C ARG A 196 13.62 14.93 18.76
N ILE A 197 13.15 14.97 17.51
CA ILE A 197 13.24 13.83 16.59
C ILE A 197 14.70 13.45 16.33
N LEU A 198 15.55 14.43 16.02
CA LEU A 198 16.98 14.17 15.78
C LEU A 198 17.70 13.63 17.02
N ALA A 199 17.36 14.12 18.21
CA ALA A 199 17.88 13.59 19.46
C ALA A 199 17.46 12.15 19.72
N LEU A 200 16.20 11.79 19.44
CA LEU A 200 15.70 10.42 19.57
C LEU A 200 16.32 9.48 18.52
N ALA A 201 16.51 9.95 17.31
CA ALA A 201 17.09 9.16 16.21
C ALA A 201 18.59 8.88 16.41
N GLY A 202 19.30 9.63 17.28
CA GLY A 202 20.71 9.37 17.60
C GLY A 202 21.66 9.41 16.41
N GLY A 203 21.29 10.14 15.33
CA GLY A 203 22.04 10.19 14.07
C GLY A 203 21.68 9.10 13.07
N ASP A 204 20.78 8.19 13.40
CA ASP A 204 20.25 7.19 12.47
C ASP A 204 19.29 7.87 11.48
N TYR A 205 19.65 7.80 10.19
CA TYR A 205 18.86 8.39 9.11
C TYR A 205 17.47 7.73 8.97
N ILE A 206 17.36 6.44 9.24
CA ILE A 206 16.11 5.67 9.14
C ILE A 206 15.23 5.89 10.38
N ALA A 207 15.82 5.94 11.56
CA ALA A 207 15.08 6.12 12.82
C ALA A 207 14.28 7.43 12.87
N LYS A 208 14.64 8.46 12.12
CA LYS A 208 13.86 9.71 12.03
C LYS A 208 12.54 9.57 11.26
N GLU A 209 12.37 8.49 10.48
CA GLU A 209 11.14 8.22 9.71
C GLU A 209 10.11 7.41 10.53
N PHE A 210 10.48 6.97 11.73
CA PHE A 210 9.58 6.38 12.72
C PHE A 210 8.82 7.47 13.48
#